data_251dcca263ab9d5bc460d80a3c3254c5
#
_entry.id   251dcca263ab9d5bc460d80a3c3254c5
#
_cell.length_a   1.000
_cell.length_b   1.000
_cell.length_c   1.000
_cell.angle_alpha   90.00
_cell.angle_beta   90.00
_cell.angle_gamma   90.00
#
_symmetry.space_group_name_H-M   'P 1'
#
loop_
_entity.id
_entity.type
_entity.pdbx_description
1 polymer ?
#
loop_
_entity_poly.entity_id
_entity_poly.type
_entity_poly.pdbx_seq_one_letter_code
_entity_poly.pdbx_strand_id
1 'polypeptide(L)'
;MDKAGSPYVTEQGDILADTHTMPWLEVGGGTRFKVLRACRITGDWALFVNMEPGASFQSHRHQGPGQFFVTSGELLYDVGSAPEGTYGFEPVFAEHSAARCEVETEMLFIGSGAVTYFKEDKSIDYIFDAESLIGLIQGSTELNIGN
;
A
#
# COMPACT_ATOMS: atom_id res chain seq x y z
N MET A 1 -13.88 0.49 17.05
CA MET A 1 -14.84 1.57 16.97
C MET A 1 -14.24 2.75 16.27
N ASP A 2 -14.89 3.21 15.28
CA ASP A 2 -14.44 4.37 14.62
C ASP A 2 -15.12 5.59 15.16
N LYS A 3 -14.34 6.43 15.77
CA LYS A 3 -14.84 7.62 16.42
C LYS A 3 -14.52 8.84 15.60
N ALA A 4 -15.23 9.90 15.84
CA ALA A 4 -14.83 11.19 15.32
C ALA A 4 -13.37 11.42 15.65
N GLY A 5 -12.58 11.74 14.65
CA GLY A 5 -11.15 11.90 14.81
C GLY A 5 -10.31 10.66 14.58
N SER A 6 -10.92 9.54 14.21
CA SER A 6 -10.14 8.35 13.82
C SER A 6 -9.23 8.68 12.64
N PRO A 7 -7.93 8.33 12.71
CA PRO A 7 -6.99 8.61 11.60
C PRO A 7 -7.31 7.83 10.34
N TYR A 8 -8.17 6.81 10.42
CA TYR A 8 -8.42 5.93 9.30
C TYR A 8 -9.58 6.37 8.40
N VAL A 9 -10.48 7.21 8.89
CA VAL A 9 -11.70 7.54 8.16
C VAL A 9 -12.02 9.02 8.10
N THR A 10 -11.21 9.86 8.68
CA THR A 10 -11.43 11.30 8.70
C THR A 10 -10.22 12.05 8.20
N GLU A 11 -10.46 13.22 7.62
CA GLU A 11 -9.40 14.16 7.28
C GLU A 11 -9.52 15.45 8.10
N GLN A 12 -10.35 15.44 9.15
CA GLN A 12 -10.53 16.59 10.01
C GLN A 12 -9.44 16.67 11.07
N GLY A 13 -8.66 17.75 11.05
CA GLY A 13 -7.64 18.04 12.04
C GLY A 13 -6.35 17.24 11.87
N ASP A 14 -5.46 17.41 12.82
CA ASP A 14 -4.15 16.75 12.84
C ASP A 14 -4.29 15.28 13.23
N ILE A 15 -3.42 14.44 12.66
CA ILE A 15 -3.41 13.00 12.92
C ILE A 15 -2.01 12.57 13.32
N LEU A 16 -1.93 11.80 14.41
CA LEU A 16 -0.72 11.10 14.82
C LEU A 16 -1.04 9.61 14.85
N ALA A 17 -0.40 8.86 13.96
CA ALA A 17 -0.60 7.41 13.84
C ALA A 17 0.65 6.69 14.34
N ASP A 18 0.59 6.14 15.56
CA ASP A 18 1.70 5.39 16.15
C ASP A 18 1.67 3.95 15.64
N THR A 19 2.64 3.61 14.79
CA THR A 19 2.71 2.28 14.18
C THR A 19 2.90 1.17 15.21
N HIS A 20 3.46 1.46 16.38
CA HIS A 20 3.65 0.45 17.43
C HIS A 20 2.34 -0.03 18.04
N THR A 21 1.28 0.76 17.93
CA THR A 21 -0.04 0.41 18.48
C THR A 21 -0.98 -0.20 17.44
N MET A 22 -0.54 -0.32 16.19
CA MET A 22 -1.35 -0.82 15.08
C MET A 22 -1.07 -2.29 14.80
N PRO A 23 -2.10 -3.09 14.52
CA PRO A 23 -1.88 -4.45 14.04
C PRO A 23 -1.42 -4.45 12.59
N TRP A 24 -0.62 -5.46 12.23
CA TRP A 24 -0.37 -5.76 10.84
C TRP A 24 -1.60 -6.41 10.22
N LEU A 25 -1.99 -5.96 9.04
CA LEU A 25 -3.12 -6.49 8.28
C LEU A 25 -2.58 -7.22 7.05
N GLU A 26 -2.86 -8.52 6.95
CA GLU A 26 -2.37 -9.33 5.83
C GLU A 26 -3.05 -8.94 4.53
N VAL A 27 -2.25 -8.82 3.46
CA VAL A 27 -2.75 -8.49 2.12
C VAL A 27 -2.28 -9.49 1.06
N GLY A 28 -1.81 -10.67 1.50
CA GLY A 28 -1.42 -11.77 0.64
C GLY A 28 0.07 -11.78 0.28
N GLY A 29 0.55 -12.95 -0.07
CA GLY A 29 1.90 -13.15 -0.61
C GLY A 29 3.05 -12.78 0.30
N GLY A 30 2.87 -12.78 1.62
CA GLY A 30 3.91 -12.38 2.57
C GLY A 30 4.00 -10.87 2.76
N THR A 31 3.01 -10.13 2.30
CA THR A 31 2.95 -8.67 2.46
C THR A 31 1.85 -8.31 3.45
N ARG A 32 2.10 -7.29 4.25
CA ARG A 32 1.14 -6.78 5.24
C ARG A 32 1.24 -5.28 5.36
N PHE A 33 0.13 -4.66 5.75
CA PHE A 33 -0.01 -3.22 5.90
C PHE A 33 -0.35 -2.82 7.32
N LYS A 34 0.17 -1.66 7.74
CA LYS A 34 -0.44 -0.82 8.77
C LYS A 34 -1.01 0.39 8.06
N VAL A 35 -2.30 0.61 8.17
CA VAL A 35 -2.96 1.74 7.50
C VAL A 35 -2.81 2.97 8.37
N LEU A 36 -2.02 3.93 7.91
CA LEU A 36 -1.75 5.15 8.67
C LEU A 36 -2.85 6.18 8.48
N ARG A 37 -3.42 6.23 7.28
CA ARG A 37 -4.51 7.11 6.92
C ARG A 37 -5.20 6.59 5.68
N ALA A 38 -6.53 6.72 5.63
CA ALA A 38 -7.32 6.48 4.43
C ALA A 38 -8.52 7.43 4.46
N CYS A 39 -8.63 8.26 3.45
CA CYS A 39 -9.65 9.31 3.40
C CYS A 39 -10.64 9.08 2.27
N ARG A 40 -11.92 8.93 2.62
CA ARG A 40 -13.01 8.77 1.65
C ARG A 40 -13.23 9.99 0.79
N ILE A 41 -12.94 11.18 1.31
CA ILE A 41 -13.29 12.43 0.66
C ILE A 41 -12.28 12.77 -0.44
N THR A 42 -10.99 12.67 -0.14
CA THR A 42 -9.93 13.00 -1.09
C THR A 42 -9.42 11.80 -1.86
N GLY A 43 -9.63 10.59 -1.35
CA GLY A 43 -9.07 9.37 -1.93
C GLY A 43 -7.60 9.14 -1.55
N ASP A 44 -7.04 9.97 -0.67
CA ASP A 44 -5.65 9.82 -0.24
C ASP A 44 -5.51 8.70 0.78
N TRP A 45 -4.34 8.05 0.78
CA TRP A 45 -4.03 7.01 1.75
C TRP A 45 -2.52 6.96 2.02
N ALA A 46 -2.18 6.46 3.20
CA ALA A 46 -0.82 6.27 3.62
C ALA A 46 -0.70 4.93 4.34
N LEU A 47 0.33 4.16 3.99
CA LEU A 47 0.57 2.82 4.47
C LEU A 47 1.99 2.69 5.00
N PHE A 48 2.15 1.88 6.04
CA PHE A 48 3.44 1.29 6.34
C PHE A 48 3.39 -0.16 5.88
N VAL A 49 4.32 -0.54 5.02
CA VAL A 49 4.33 -1.84 4.32
C VAL A 49 5.46 -2.69 4.86
N ASN A 50 5.18 -3.95 5.17
CA ASN A 50 6.20 -4.97 5.44
C ASN A 50 6.06 -6.09 4.41
N MET A 51 7.18 -6.46 3.82
CA MET A 51 7.29 -7.56 2.86
C MET A 51 8.27 -8.58 3.39
N GLU A 52 7.84 -9.83 3.54
CA GLU A 52 8.73 -10.94 3.88
C GLU A 52 9.71 -11.23 2.73
N PRO A 53 10.88 -11.84 3.02
CA PRO A 53 11.78 -12.26 1.95
C PRO A 53 11.06 -13.10 0.92
N GLY A 54 11.19 -12.74 -0.36
CA GLY A 54 10.54 -13.43 -1.48
C GLY A 54 9.13 -12.92 -1.79
N ALA A 55 8.59 -11.98 -1.02
CA ALA A 55 7.28 -11.40 -1.31
C ALA A 55 7.31 -10.60 -2.61
N SER A 56 6.17 -10.57 -3.29
CA SER A 56 6.01 -9.76 -4.49
C SER A 56 4.57 -9.27 -4.61
N PHE A 57 4.40 -8.17 -5.34
CA PHE A 57 3.09 -7.67 -5.71
C PHE A 57 2.70 -8.18 -7.09
N GLN A 58 1.39 -8.37 -7.30
CA GLN A 58 0.86 -8.63 -8.64
C GLN A 58 1.14 -7.43 -9.56
N SER A 59 1.10 -7.68 -10.87
CA SER A 59 1.12 -6.62 -11.86
C SER A 59 -0.01 -5.62 -11.59
N HIS A 60 0.32 -4.34 -11.61
CA HIS A 60 -0.64 -3.30 -11.25
C HIS A 60 -0.35 -1.98 -11.96
N ARG A 61 -1.35 -1.11 -11.95
CA ARG A 61 -1.28 0.22 -12.53
C ARG A 61 -1.83 1.24 -11.53
N HIS A 62 -1.07 2.29 -11.30
CA HIS A 62 -1.49 3.41 -10.46
C HIS A 62 -2.40 4.35 -11.25
N GLN A 63 -3.62 4.57 -10.78
CA GLN A 63 -4.52 5.56 -11.38
C GLN A 63 -4.24 6.96 -10.83
N GLY A 64 -3.78 7.07 -9.60
CA GLY A 64 -3.25 8.29 -9.01
C GLY A 64 -1.76 8.17 -8.75
N PRO A 65 -1.07 9.27 -8.43
CA PRO A 65 0.35 9.19 -8.12
C PRO A 65 0.61 8.52 -6.78
N GLY A 66 1.78 7.92 -6.65
CA GLY A 66 2.25 7.35 -5.40
C GLY A 66 3.69 7.74 -5.12
N GLN A 67 4.07 7.70 -3.87
CA GLN A 67 5.45 7.92 -3.46
C GLN A 67 5.77 7.00 -2.29
N PHE A 68 7.02 6.60 -2.21
CA PHE A 68 7.44 5.72 -1.13
C PHE A 68 8.84 6.08 -0.64
N PHE A 69 9.11 5.66 0.59
CA PHE A 69 10.45 5.74 1.17
C PHE A 69 10.77 4.40 1.82
N VAL A 70 11.86 3.77 1.37
CA VAL A 70 12.30 2.48 1.90
C VAL A 70 13.01 2.71 3.23
N THR A 71 12.44 2.21 4.30
CA THR A 71 12.99 2.36 5.66
C THR A 71 13.96 1.24 6.03
N SER A 72 13.80 0.06 5.43
CA SER A 72 14.73 -1.06 5.60
C SER A 72 14.57 -2.05 4.44
N GLY A 73 15.63 -2.79 4.15
CA GLY A 73 15.63 -3.78 3.06
C GLY A 73 15.86 -3.16 1.70
N GLU A 74 15.25 -3.76 0.69
CA GLU A 74 15.42 -3.35 -0.71
C GLU A 74 14.23 -3.79 -1.54
N LEU A 75 13.59 -2.84 -2.22
CA LEU A 75 12.54 -3.12 -3.20
C LEU A 75 13.15 -3.23 -4.59
N LEU A 76 12.78 -4.29 -5.31
CA LEU A 76 13.23 -4.53 -6.68
C LEU A 76 12.01 -4.51 -7.60
N TYR A 77 12.05 -3.71 -8.65
CA TYR A 77 10.96 -3.68 -9.64
C TYR A 77 11.48 -3.19 -10.99
N ASP A 78 10.58 -3.05 -11.98
CA ASP A 78 10.96 -2.77 -13.39
C ASP A 78 11.80 -1.51 -13.56
N VAL A 79 11.65 -0.53 -12.68
CA VAL A 79 12.41 0.73 -12.74
C VAL A 79 13.84 0.55 -12.23
N GLY A 80 14.04 -0.35 -11.29
CA GLY A 80 15.35 -0.61 -10.71
C GLY A 80 15.30 -1.07 -9.28
N SER A 81 16.40 -0.91 -8.58
CA SER A 81 16.58 -1.28 -7.19
C SER A 81 16.41 -0.05 -6.28
N ALA A 82 15.66 -0.23 -5.21
CA ALA A 82 15.42 0.80 -4.21
C ALA A 82 15.83 0.28 -2.81
N PRO A 83 17.12 0.43 -2.44
CA PRO A 83 17.58 0.02 -1.12
C PRO A 83 17.11 1.00 -0.01
N GLU A 84 17.41 0.63 1.23
CA GLU A 84 17.15 1.50 2.38
C GLU A 84 17.58 2.93 2.12
N GLY A 85 16.72 3.89 2.47
CA GLY A 85 16.98 5.30 2.25
C GLY A 85 16.56 5.85 0.88
N THR A 86 15.94 5.02 0.04
CA THR A 86 15.50 5.44 -1.29
C THR A 86 14.10 6.05 -1.23
N TYR A 87 13.95 7.21 -1.84
CA TYR A 87 12.66 7.81 -2.15
C TYR A 87 12.27 7.46 -3.59
N GLY A 88 11.05 6.97 -3.79
CA GLY A 88 10.50 6.69 -5.11
C GLY A 88 9.24 7.49 -5.38
N PHE A 89 9.05 7.90 -6.62
CA PHE A 89 7.84 8.54 -7.09
C PHE A 89 7.27 7.75 -8.26
N GLU A 90 5.97 7.46 -8.20
CA GLU A 90 5.25 6.73 -9.23
C GLU A 90 4.18 7.65 -9.81
N PRO A 91 4.34 8.10 -11.06
CA PRO A 91 3.39 9.03 -11.66
C PRO A 91 2.05 8.38 -11.97
N VAL A 92 1.08 9.22 -12.29
CA VAL A 92 -0.24 8.77 -12.78
C VAL A 92 -0.04 7.81 -13.95
N PHE A 93 -0.75 6.69 -13.92
CA PHE A 93 -0.72 5.61 -14.91
C PHE A 93 0.57 4.80 -14.97
N ALA A 94 1.45 4.92 -13.98
CA ALA A 94 2.61 4.05 -13.88
C ALA A 94 2.15 2.58 -13.73
N GLU A 95 2.73 1.71 -14.52
CA GLU A 95 2.48 0.26 -14.46
C GLU A 95 3.74 -0.47 -14.01
N HIS A 96 3.55 -1.49 -13.19
CA HIS A 96 4.64 -2.34 -12.72
C HIS A 96 4.25 -3.79 -12.92
N SER A 97 5.11 -4.55 -13.62
CA SER A 97 4.87 -5.96 -13.87
C SER A 97 5.27 -6.84 -12.70
N ALA A 98 6.28 -6.43 -11.94
CA ALA A 98 6.77 -7.16 -10.78
C ALA A 98 7.46 -6.20 -9.82
N ALA A 99 6.96 -6.13 -8.61
CA ALA A 99 7.63 -5.46 -7.49
C ALA A 99 7.84 -6.52 -6.42
N ARG A 100 9.08 -6.74 -6.02
CA ARG A 100 9.45 -7.85 -5.13
C ARG A 100 10.60 -7.49 -4.21
N CYS A 101 10.87 -8.34 -3.24
CA CYS A 101 12.05 -8.22 -2.40
C CYS A 101 12.71 -9.59 -2.18
N GLU A 102 14.01 -9.59 -1.95
CA GLU A 102 14.77 -10.80 -1.60
C GLU A 102 15.08 -10.85 -0.11
N VAL A 103 15.09 -9.71 0.54
CA VAL A 103 15.25 -9.57 1.99
C VAL A 103 14.00 -8.92 2.56
N GLU A 104 13.76 -9.07 3.85
CA GLU A 104 12.65 -8.37 4.49
C GLU A 104 12.76 -6.87 4.21
N THR A 105 11.67 -6.28 3.74
CA THR A 105 11.67 -4.89 3.30
C THR A 105 10.48 -4.16 3.91
N GLU A 106 10.76 -2.96 4.41
CA GLU A 106 9.72 -2.07 4.92
C GLU A 106 9.80 -0.72 4.25
N MET A 107 8.64 -0.12 4.03
CA MET A 107 8.55 1.19 3.40
C MET A 107 7.30 1.94 3.84
N LEU A 108 7.43 3.27 3.86
CA LEU A 108 6.28 4.16 3.93
C LEU A 108 5.78 4.38 2.51
N PHE A 109 4.50 4.14 2.24
CA PHE A 109 3.91 4.35 0.93
C PHE A 109 2.71 5.29 1.05
N ILE A 110 2.73 6.37 0.28
CA ILE A 110 1.68 7.38 0.26
C ILE A 110 1.14 7.48 -1.15
N GLY A 111 -0.16 7.40 -1.31
CA GLY A 111 -0.79 7.48 -2.61
C GLY A 111 -2.16 8.11 -2.57
N SER A 112 -2.76 8.23 -3.74
CA SER A 112 -4.13 8.69 -3.88
C SER A 112 -4.80 7.98 -5.05
N GLY A 113 -6.13 7.87 -4.99
CA GLY A 113 -6.89 7.19 -6.01
C GLY A 113 -6.70 5.68 -6.00
N ALA A 114 -7.06 5.04 -7.09
CA ALA A 114 -7.07 3.59 -7.20
C ALA A 114 -5.75 3.03 -7.73
N VAL A 115 -5.43 1.83 -7.30
CA VAL A 115 -4.41 0.98 -7.91
C VAL A 115 -5.15 -0.23 -8.48
N THR A 116 -4.98 -0.48 -9.76
CA THR A 116 -5.64 -1.59 -10.45
C THR A 116 -4.67 -2.77 -10.57
N TYR A 117 -5.07 -3.92 -10.02
CA TYR A 117 -4.28 -5.16 -10.09
C TYR A 117 -4.83 -6.04 -11.20
N PHE A 118 -3.94 -6.70 -11.93
CA PHE A 118 -4.28 -7.49 -13.11
C PHE A 118 -4.00 -8.97 -12.93
N LYS A 119 -4.82 -9.80 -13.56
CA LYS A 119 -4.56 -11.22 -13.73
C LYS A 119 -3.51 -11.42 -14.83
N GLU A 120 -3.04 -12.66 -14.97
CA GLU A 120 -2.06 -13.01 -16.01
C GLU A 120 -2.56 -12.71 -17.42
N ASP A 121 -3.87 -12.83 -17.68
CA ASP A 121 -4.48 -12.51 -18.97
C ASP A 121 -4.71 -11.02 -19.17
N LYS A 122 -4.23 -10.17 -18.24
CA LYS A 122 -4.35 -8.72 -18.22
C LYS A 122 -5.75 -8.18 -17.97
N SER A 123 -6.71 -9.05 -17.63
CA SER A 123 -8.00 -8.57 -17.14
C SER A 123 -7.85 -8.02 -15.72
N ILE A 124 -8.77 -7.15 -15.32
CA ILE A 124 -8.76 -6.58 -13.97
C ILE A 124 -9.12 -7.68 -12.96
N ASP A 125 -8.25 -7.86 -11.99
CA ASP A 125 -8.49 -8.76 -10.88
C ASP A 125 -9.09 -8.00 -9.70
N TYR A 126 -8.51 -6.85 -9.38
CA TYR A 126 -8.81 -6.16 -8.14
C TYR A 126 -8.55 -4.67 -8.26
N ILE A 127 -9.39 -3.88 -7.61
CA ILE A 127 -9.18 -2.42 -7.50
C ILE A 127 -8.99 -2.10 -6.02
N PHE A 128 -7.88 -1.46 -5.71
CA PHE A 128 -7.48 -1.07 -4.37
C PHE A 128 -7.55 0.45 -4.28
N ASP A 129 -8.18 0.96 -3.23
CA ASP A 129 -8.33 2.40 -2.99
C ASP A 129 -8.53 2.68 -1.48
N ALA A 130 -8.81 3.93 -1.13
CA ALA A 130 -9.05 4.31 0.26
C ALA A 130 -10.22 3.53 0.86
N GLU A 131 -11.27 3.26 0.09
CA GLU A 131 -12.44 2.52 0.58
C GLU A 131 -12.08 1.06 0.89
N SER A 132 -11.24 0.43 0.05
CA SER A 132 -10.74 -0.93 0.31
C SER A 132 -9.94 -0.99 1.60
N LEU A 133 -9.11 0.02 1.87
CA LEU A 133 -8.31 0.09 3.10
C LEU A 133 -9.19 0.25 4.34
N ILE A 134 -10.21 1.09 4.26
CA ILE A 134 -11.17 1.26 5.34
C ILE A 134 -11.89 -0.06 5.62
N GLY A 135 -12.31 -0.75 4.56
CA GLY A 135 -12.92 -2.07 4.68
C GLY A 135 -11.98 -3.10 5.31
N LEU A 136 -10.69 -3.05 4.97
CA LEU A 136 -9.68 -3.93 5.56
C LEU A 136 -9.55 -3.70 7.07
N ILE A 137 -9.48 -2.44 7.50
CA ILE A 137 -9.42 -2.08 8.93
C ILE A 137 -10.66 -2.56 9.67
N GLN A 138 -11.83 -2.43 9.06
CA GLN A 138 -13.11 -2.82 9.66
C GLN A 138 -13.38 -4.32 9.60
N GLY A 139 -12.55 -5.09 8.89
CA GLY A 139 -12.74 -6.52 8.72
C GLY A 139 -13.84 -6.90 7.73
N SER A 140 -14.33 -5.95 6.93
CA SER A 140 -15.38 -6.18 5.94
C SER A 140 -14.85 -6.43 4.52
N THR A 141 -13.56 -6.21 4.31
CA THR A 141 -12.90 -6.42 3.01
C THR A 141 -11.60 -7.18 3.23
N GLU A 142 -11.33 -8.17 2.39
CA GLU A 142 -10.05 -8.85 2.32
C GLU A 142 -9.29 -8.33 1.10
N LEU A 143 -7.99 -8.12 1.27
CA LEU A 143 -7.08 -7.77 0.19
C LEU A 143 -6.14 -8.93 -0.09
N ASN A 144 -5.95 -9.24 -1.36
CA ASN A 144 -5.02 -10.27 -1.79
C ASN A 144 -4.25 -9.77 -3.02
N ILE A 145 -3.40 -8.80 -2.79
CA ILE A 145 -2.64 -8.09 -3.82
C ILE A 145 -1.19 -8.54 -3.92
N GLY A 146 -0.76 -9.40 -3.00
CA GLY A 146 0.54 -10.05 -3.07
C GLY A 146 0.48 -11.36 -3.84
N ASN A 147 1.58 -11.74 -4.41
CA ASN A 147 1.72 -13.03 -5.09
C ASN A 147 2.11 -14.15 -4.13
#